data_2d9d3436e4a20c6eb6ba6631bf0d1f92
#
_entry.id   2d9d3436e4a20c6eb6ba6631bf0d1f92
#
_cell.length_a   1.000
_cell.length_b   1.000
_cell.length_c   1.000
_cell.angle_alpha   90.00
_cell.angle_beta   90.00
_cell.angle_gamma   90.00
#
_symmetry.space_group_name_H-M   'P 1'
#
loop_
_entity.id
_entity.type
_entity.pdbx_description
1 polymer ?
#
loop_
_entity_poly.entity_id
_entity_poly.type
_entity_poly.pdbx_seq_one_letter_code
_entity_poly.pdbx_strand_id
1 'polypeptide(L)'
;VIIGVLRDPDPGERRVAATPATVEQLAKLGYQVVVEPGAGAEASFSDEAYAQAGATIGDPLTADIVFTINPPVQRLDKLAEGTTLIGMLNPRLAPGLVEDLARRPITALSMDAVPRISRAQSLDVLSSMANIAGYRAVVEAAHAFGRFFTGQVTAAGKVPPAKVLVAGAGVAGLAAIGAAGSLGAIVRATDPRPEVADQVRSLGGEYLAVEAADVEVSATGYAKEMSDDYNDRAARLYADQAREVDIVITTALIPGRPAPTLITADMVATMKAGSVIVDMAAANGGNVEGTVAGEVVVTANGVTIIGYTDLPGRLPAQASQLYGTNLVNLMKLLTPDKDGQLVLDFDDVVQRSMTVVRDGELTWPPPPVSVSAAPAAVAPQPVEATPKPVRRPLNPLLVTGVAAAALFLLTAAAPAALRGHLTVFALAIVIGYYVIGHVHHALHTPLMSVTNAISGIIVVGALLQLGHGGGLVTGLSVVAILLASINVFGGFAVTRRMLAMFSRS
;
A
#
# COMPACT_ATOMS: atom_id res chain seq x y z
N VAL A 1 -17.56 -16.52 -25.01
CA VAL A 1 -16.13 -16.22 -25.18
C VAL A 1 -15.35 -17.00 -24.13
N ILE A 2 -14.21 -17.55 -24.54
CA ILE A 2 -13.35 -18.40 -23.71
C ILE A 2 -12.13 -17.59 -23.28
N ILE A 3 -11.82 -17.63 -21.98
CA ILE A 3 -10.58 -17.12 -21.42
C ILE A 3 -9.64 -18.30 -21.20
N GLY A 4 -8.45 -18.27 -21.80
CA GLY A 4 -7.38 -19.22 -21.59
C GLY A 4 -6.38 -18.69 -20.56
N VAL A 5 -5.99 -19.49 -19.58
CA VAL A 5 -4.97 -19.16 -18.57
C VAL A 5 -3.73 -20.01 -18.85
N LEU A 6 -2.65 -19.36 -19.26
CA LEU A 6 -1.40 -20.04 -19.56
C LEU A 6 -0.64 -20.42 -18.29
N ARG A 7 0.03 -21.55 -18.34
CA ARG A 7 1.21 -21.78 -17.52
C ARG A 7 2.34 -20.90 -18.05
N ASP A 8 2.95 -20.09 -17.19
CA ASP A 8 4.02 -19.21 -17.64
C ASP A 8 5.22 -20.03 -18.13
N PRO A 9 5.77 -19.68 -19.30
CA PRO A 9 6.89 -20.43 -19.89
C PRO A 9 8.23 -20.16 -19.21
N ASP A 10 8.33 -19.10 -18.42
CA ASP A 10 9.58 -18.71 -17.75
C ASP A 10 9.86 -19.65 -16.59
N PRO A 11 11.00 -20.38 -16.58
CA PRO A 11 11.29 -21.38 -15.54
C PRO A 11 11.34 -20.86 -14.10
N GLY A 12 11.49 -19.55 -13.93
CA GLY A 12 11.49 -18.90 -12.62
C GLY A 12 10.13 -18.36 -12.18
N GLU A 13 9.15 -18.28 -13.08
CA GLU A 13 7.84 -17.74 -12.76
C GLU A 13 6.96 -18.77 -12.06
N ARG A 14 6.51 -18.41 -10.87
CA ARG A 14 5.68 -19.28 -10.01
C ARG A 14 4.25 -18.79 -9.88
N ARG A 15 3.96 -17.60 -10.38
CA ARG A 15 2.62 -17.02 -10.37
C ARG A 15 1.79 -17.58 -11.52
N VAL A 16 0.48 -17.48 -11.38
CA VAL A 16 -0.49 -17.78 -12.44
C VAL A 16 -1.47 -16.63 -12.58
N ALA A 17 -1.91 -16.35 -13.80
CA ALA A 17 -2.72 -15.17 -14.11
C ALA A 17 -4.14 -15.22 -13.55
N ALA A 18 -4.67 -16.39 -13.25
CA ALA A 18 -5.96 -16.55 -12.58
C ALA A 18 -5.86 -17.62 -11.49
N THR A 19 -6.64 -17.46 -10.41
CA THR A 19 -6.78 -18.44 -9.32
C THR A 19 -8.18 -19.04 -9.36
N PRO A 20 -8.46 -20.16 -8.67
CA PRO A 20 -9.82 -20.68 -8.59
C PRO A 20 -10.87 -19.64 -8.19
N ALA A 21 -10.53 -18.80 -7.20
CA ALA A 21 -11.42 -17.72 -6.74
C ALA A 21 -11.69 -16.64 -7.81
N THR A 22 -10.72 -16.35 -8.69
CA THR A 22 -10.93 -15.41 -9.79
C THR A 22 -11.62 -16.04 -10.99
N VAL A 23 -11.46 -17.34 -11.21
CA VAL A 23 -12.25 -18.10 -12.19
C VAL A 23 -13.74 -17.99 -11.91
N GLU A 24 -14.18 -18.18 -10.66
CA GLU A 24 -15.58 -17.98 -10.27
C GLU A 24 -16.09 -16.57 -10.58
N GLN A 25 -15.23 -15.56 -10.45
CA GLN A 25 -15.60 -14.19 -10.75
C GLN A 25 -15.71 -13.92 -12.25
N LEU A 26 -14.83 -14.52 -13.06
CA LEU A 26 -14.87 -14.44 -14.53
C LEU A 26 -16.12 -15.17 -15.08
N ALA A 27 -16.47 -16.31 -14.50
CA ALA A 27 -17.70 -17.03 -14.84
C ALA A 27 -18.97 -16.18 -14.59
N LYS A 28 -18.98 -15.37 -13.53
CA LYS A 28 -20.10 -14.44 -13.25
C LYS A 28 -20.18 -13.27 -14.26
N LEU A 29 -19.13 -13.02 -15.01
CA LEU A 29 -19.12 -12.06 -16.13
C LEU A 29 -19.52 -12.70 -17.45
N GLY A 30 -19.86 -14.01 -17.47
CA GLY A 30 -20.31 -14.74 -18.63
C GLY A 30 -19.21 -15.48 -19.40
N TYR A 31 -17.96 -15.51 -18.91
CA TYR A 31 -16.85 -16.19 -19.56
C TYR A 31 -16.75 -17.67 -19.18
N GLN A 32 -16.34 -18.48 -20.14
CA GLN A 32 -15.81 -19.81 -19.88
C GLN A 32 -14.30 -19.70 -19.68
N VAL A 33 -13.75 -20.49 -18.76
CA VAL A 33 -12.31 -20.43 -18.44
C VAL A 33 -11.67 -21.78 -18.71
N VAL A 34 -10.59 -21.78 -19.48
CA VAL A 34 -9.73 -22.93 -19.75
C VAL A 34 -8.37 -22.67 -19.13
N VAL A 35 -7.92 -23.57 -18.26
CA VAL A 35 -6.63 -23.44 -17.56
C VAL A 35 -5.68 -24.52 -18.07
N GLU A 36 -4.46 -24.13 -18.41
CA GLU A 36 -3.42 -25.07 -18.82
C GLU A 36 -3.09 -26.05 -17.69
N PRO A 37 -2.94 -27.36 -17.96
CA PRO A 37 -2.60 -28.33 -16.93
C PRO A 37 -1.37 -27.92 -16.11
N GLY A 38 -1.50 -27.93 -14.80
CA GLY A 38 -0.44 -27.56 -13.86
C GLY A 38 -0.09 -26.07 -13.80
N ALA A 39 -0.86 -25.17 -14.44
CA ALA A 39 -0.57 -23.73 -14.46
C ALA A 39 -0.49 -23.11 -13.06
N GLY A 40 -1.33 -23.55 -12.11
CA GLY A 40 -1.39 -23.05 -10.75
C GLY A 40 -0.54 -23.82 -9.74
N ALA A 41 0.12 -24.90 -10.13
CA ALA A 41 0.78 -25.82 -9.20
C ALA A 41 1.86 -25.16 -8.33
N GLU A 42 2.69 -24.29 -8.91
CA GLU A 42 3.72 -23.55 -8.20
C GLU A 42 3.15 -22.48 -7.24
N ALA A 43 1.89 -22.07 -7.48
CA ALA A 43 1.15 -21.14 -6.63
C ALA A 43 0.22 -21.86 -5.63
N SER A 44 0.34 -23.19 -5.51
CA SER A 44 -0.48 -24.05 -4.61
C SER A 44 -1.96 -24.14 -5.01
N PHE A 45 -2.26 -24.00 -6.30
CA PHE A 45 -3.59 -24.22 -6.86
C PHE A 45 -3.56 -25.45 -7.76
N SER A 46 -4.26 -26.52 -7.35
CA SER A 46 -4.32 -27.76 -8.13
C SER A 46 -5.33 -27.65 -9.29
N ASP A 47 -5.17 -28.52 -10.31
CA ASP A 47 -6.10 -28.61 -11.44
C ASP A 47 -7.52 -28.95 -10.96
N GLU A 48 -7.66 -29.78 -9.91
CA GLU A 48 -8.94 -30.11 -9.30
C GLU A 48 -9.62 -28.87 -8.68
N ALA A 49 -8.84 -27.97 -8.05
CA ALA A 49 -9.38 -26.75 -7.48
C ALA A 49 -9.92 -25.81 -8.58
N TYR A 50 -9.25 -25.73 -9.72
CA TYR A 50 -9.77 -25.00 -10.88
C TYR A 50 -11.03 -25.64 -11.46
N ALA A 51 -11.06 -26.96 -11.58
CA ALA A 51 -12.25 -27.68 -12.06
C ALA A 51 -13.45 -27.48 -11.12
N GLN A 52 -13.25 -27.51 -9.80
CA GLN A 52 -14.28 -27.21 -8.80
C GLN A 52 -14.78 -25.76 -8.90
N ALA A 53 -13.92 -24.82 -9.29
CA ALA A 53 -14.28 -23.42 -9.52
C ALA A 53 -15.01 -23.20 -10.87
N GLY A 54 -15.18 -24.24 -11.69
CA GLY A 54 -15.89 -24.19 -12.95
C GLY A 54 -15.00 -23.99 -14.18
N ALA A 55 -13.67 -24.08 -14.06
CA ALA A 55 -12.78 -24.08 -15.20
C ALA A 55 -12.68 -25.45 -15.87
N THR A 56 -12.35 -25.46 -17.15
CA THR A 56 -11.93 -26.67 -17.88
C THR A 56 -10.40 -26.73 -17.87
N ILE A 57 -9.83 -27.91 -17.62
CA ILE A 57 -8.38 -28.12 -17.76
C ILE A 57 -8.10 -28.55 -19.20
N GLY A 58 -7.27 -27.78 -19.92
CA GLY A 58 -7.03 -28.02 -21.34
C GLY A 58 -6.01 -27.08 -21.97
N ASP A 59 -6.00 -26.99 -23.31
CA ASP A 59 -5.12 -26.09 -24.04
C ASP A 59 -5.74 -24.68 -24.15
N PRO A 60 -5.13 -23.65 -23.52
CA PRO A 60 -5.64 -22.29 -23.52
C PRO A 60 -5.27 -21.48 -24.77
N LEU A 61 -4.40 -21.99 -25.66
CA LEU A 61 -3.89 -21.23 -26.81
C LEU A 61 -4.93 -20.98 -27.90
N THR A 62 -6.01 -21.76 -27.91
CA THR A 62 -7.14 -21.60 -28.84
C THR A 62 -8.26 -20.72 -28.29
N ALA A 63 -8.06 -20.11 -27.12
CA ALA A 63 -9.07 -19.26 -26.49
C ALA A 63 -9.15 -17.88 -27.15
N ASP A 64 -10.31 -17.26 -27.05
CA ASP A 64 -10.57 -15.91 -27.57
C ASP A 64 -9.73 -14.84 -26.81
N ILE A 65 -9.55 -15.07 -25.51
CA ILE A 65 -8.75 -14.20 -24.64
C ILE A 65 -7.71 -15.07 -23.93
N VAL A 66 -6.46 -14.66 -23.91
CA VAL A 66 -5.37 -15.40 -23.25
C VAL A 66 -4.75 -14.55 -22.15
N PHE A 67 -4.80 -15.06 -20.91
CA PHE A 67 -4.16 -14.46 -19.74
C PHE A 67 -2.78 -15.05 -19.52
N THR A 68 -1.82 -14.19 -19.24
CA THR A 68 -0.45 -14.56 -18.89
C THR A 68 0.12 -13.63 -17.82
N ILE A 69 1.16 -14.05 -17.12
CA ILE A 69 1.97 -13.14 -16.27
C ILE A 69 2.96 -12.43 -17.19
N ASN A 70 3.92 -13.17 -17.75
CA ASN A 70 4.91 -12.68 -18.68
C ASN A 70 4.50 -13.01 -20.13
N PRO A 71 5.03 -12.30 -21.15
CA PRO A 71 4.68 -12.55 -22.53
C PRO A 71 5.16 -13.96 -22.96
N PRO A 72 4.30 -14.78 -23.57
CA PRO A 72 4.65 -16.14 -23.99
C PRO A 72 5.43 -16.14 -25.30
N VAL A 73 6.61 -15.51 -25.34
CA VAL A 73 7.38 -15.22 -26.57
C VAL A 73 7.56 -16.46 -27.46
N GLN A 74 7.85 -17.62 -26.89
CA GLN A 74 8.06 -18.88 -27.64
C GLN A 74 6.76 -19.52 -28.15
N ARG A 75 5.61 -19.00 -27.74
CA ARG A 75 4.27 -19.56 -28.04
C ARG A 75 3.37 -18.58 -28.80
N LEU A 76 3.88 -17.38 -29.13
CA LEU A 76 3.08 -16.34 -29.84
C LEU A 76 2.52 -16.83 -31.17
N ASP A 77 3.29 -17.64 -31.91
CA ASP A 77 2.86 -18.20 -33.20
C ASP A 77 1.75 -19.28 -33.08
N LYS A 78 1.45 -19.72 -31.84
CA LYS A 78 0.40 -20.71 -31.56
C LYS A 78 -0.92 -20.06 -31.14
N LEU A 79 -0.92 -18.74 -30.89
CA LEU A 79 -2.15 -18.01 -30.60
C LEU A 79 -3.07 -18.01 -31.83
N ALA A 80 -4.36 -18.21 -31.60
CA ALA A 80 -5.34 -18.15 -32.66
C ALA A 80 -5.45 -16.72 -33.23
N GLU A 81 -5.85 -16.62 -34.50
CA GLU A 81 -6.18 -15.34 -35.13
C GLU A 81 -7.36 -14.68 -34.40
N GLY A 82 -7.26 -13.37 -34.11
CA GLY A 82 -8.25 -12.61 -33.34
C GLY A 82 -8.13 -12.75 -31.82
N THR A 83 -7.18 -13.55 -31.31
CA THR A 83 -6.96 -13.67 -29.86
C THR A 83 -6.62 -12.31 -29.22
N THR A 84 -7.18 -12.05 -28.06
CA THR A 84 -6.79 -10.94 -27.19
C THR A 84 -5.83 -11.44 -26.11
N LEU A 85 -4.55 -11.07 -26.20
CA LEU A 85 -3.51 -11.39 -25.23
C LEU A 85 -3.47 -10.33 -24.13
N ILE A 86 -3.56 -10.73 -22.86
CA ILE A 86 -3.53 -9.82 -21.69
C ILE A 86 -2.48 -10.29 -20.70
N GLY A 87 -1.48 -9.43 -20.43
CA GLY A 87 -0.40 -9.74 -19.50
C GLY A 87 0.50 -8.54 -19.22
N MET A 88 1.61 -8.75 -18.52
CA MET A 88 2.66 -7.74 -18.34
C MET A 88 3.60 -7.79 -19.56
N LEU A 89 3.40 -6.93 -20.53
CA LEU A 89 4.13 -6.94 -21.80
C LEU A 89 5.31 -5.98 -21.81
N ASN A 90 5.41 -5.12 -20.83
CA ASN A 90 6.52 -4.16 -20.62
C ASN A 90 6.85 -3.31 -21.87
N PRO A 91 5.87 -2.62 -22.47
CA PRO A 91 6.03 -2.04 -23.81
C PRO A 91 7.07 -0.92 -23.88
N ARG A 92 7.40 -0.30 -22.74
CA ARG A 92 8.44 0.76 -22.68
C ARG A 92 9.85 0.20 -22.75
N LEU A 93 10.08 -0.98 -22.17
CA LEU A 93 11.40 -1.61 -22.09
C LEU A 93 11.59 -2.70 -23.15
N ALA A 94 10.50 -3.21 -23.73
CA ALA A 94 10.52 -4.26 -24.74
C ALA A 94 9.83 -3.82 -26.06
N PRO A 95 10.29 -2.74 -26.73
CA PRO A 95 9.67 -2.26 -27.97
C PRO A 95 9.68 -3.31 -29.10
N GLY A 96 10.74 -4.12 -29.19
CA GLY A 96 10.81 -5.20 -30.16
C GLY A 96 9.76 -6.29 -29.98
N LEU A 97 9.33 -6.57 -28.74
CA LEU A 97 8.22 -7.47 -28.47
C LEU A 97 6.91 -6.87 -28.99
N VAL A 98 6.68 -5.58 -28.76
CA VAL A 98 5.45 -4.90 -29.19
C VAL A 98 5.36 -4.91 -30.73
N GLU A 99 6.48 -4.65 -31.43
CA GLU A 99 6.56 -4.76 -32.89
C GLU A 99 6.31 -6.20 -33.39
N ASP A 100 6.81 -7.18 -32.64
CA ASP A 100 6.61 -8.60 -32.97
C ASP A 100 5.14 -9.03 -32.77
N LEU A 101 4.48 -8.53 -31.74
CA LEU A 101 3.04 -8.71 -31.51
C LEU A 101 2.20 -8.08 -32.63
N ALA A 102 2.59 -6.89 -33.11
CA ALA A 102 1.90 -6.18 -34.20
C ALA A 102 1.99 -6.85 -35.54
N ARG A 103 2.89 -7.83 -35.74
CA ARG A 103 2.95 -8.64 -36.97
C ARG A 103 1.92 -9.75 -37.03
N ARG A 104 1.18 -9.96 -35.94
CA ARG A 104 0.18 -11.04 -35.80
C ARG A 104 -1.22 -10.45 -35.76
N PRO A 105 -2.22 -11.14 -36.33
CA PRO A 105 -3.61 -10.68 -36.28
C PRO A 105 -4.24 -10.89 -34.88
N ILE A 106 -3.68 -10.23 -33.86
CA ILE A 106 -4.11 -10.32 -32.45
C ILE A 106 -4.26 -8.93 -31.88
N THR A 107 -4.98 -8.85 -30.77
CA THR A 107 -5.03 -7.68 -29.91
C THR A 107 -4.19 -7.94 -28.65
N ALA A 108 -3.43 -6.97 -28.16
CA ALA A 108 -2.58 -7.12 -26.99
C ALA A 108 -2.77 -5.97 -26.01
N LEU A 109 -3.12 -6.30 -24.75
CA LEU A 109 -3.28 -5.37 -23.64
C LEU A 109 -2.19 -5.59 -22.59
N SER A 110 -1.51 -4.52 -22.22
CA SER A 110 -0.44 -4.55 -21.23
C SER A 110 -0.93 -4.08 -19.87
N MET A 111 -0.92 -4.97 -18.87
CA MET A 111 -1.35 -4.67 -17.50
C MET A 111 -0.40 -3.68 -16.80
N ASP A 112 0.85 -3.62 -17.19
CA ASP A 112 1.85 -2.66 -16.68
C ASP A 112 1.83 -1.31 -17.40
N ALA A 113 0.95 -1.13 -18.41
CA ALA A 113 0.68 0.13 -19.09
C ALA A 113 -0.58 0.86 -18.56
N VAL A 114 -1.18 0.39 -17.48
CA VAL A 114 -2.32 1.03 -16.79
C VAL A 114 -1.95 2.48 -16.42
N PRO A 115 -2.75 3.49 -16.81
CA PRO A 115 -2.47 4.87 -16.48
C PRO A 115 -2.72 5.12 -14.98
N ARG A 116 -1.87 5.95 -14.36
CA ARG A 116 -1.96 6.27 -12.93
C ARG A 116 -3.02 7.33 -12.65
N ILE A 117 -4.28 6.97 -12.80
CA ILE A 117 -5.45 7.79 -12.49
C ILE A 117 -6.34 7.07 -11.48
N SER A 118 -7.11 7.81 -10.67
CA SER A 118 -7.88 7.25 -9.55
C SER A 118 -8.83 6.12 -9.97
N ARG A 119 -9.51 6.23 -11.13
CA ARG A 119 -10.45 5.20 -11.59
C ARG A 119 -9.77 3.90 -12.09
N ALA A 120 -8.46 3.95 -12.39
CA ALA A 120 -7.69 2.79 -12.83
C ALA A 120 -6.93 2.10 -11.67
N GLN A 121 -7.02 2.61 -10.45
CA GLN A 121 -6.28 2.10 -9.30
C GLN A 121 -6.51 0.60 -9.04
N SER A 122 -7.72 0.11 -9.27
CA SER A 122 -8.03 -1.33 -9.10
C SER A 122 -7.41 -2.24 -10.17
N LEU A 123 -6.85 -1.66 -11.23
CA LEU A 123 -6.16 -2.35 -12.32
C LEU A 123 -4.63 -2.31 -12.17
N ASP A 124 -4.09 -1.51 -11.23
CA ASP A 124 -2.66 -1.25 -11.08
C ASP A 124 -1.92 -2.47 -10.51
N VAL A 125 -1.48 -3.35 -11.41
CA VAL A 125 -0.69 -4.55 -11.07
C VAL A 125 0.68 -4.19 -10.50
N LEU A 126 1.28 -3.07 -10.94
CA LEU A 126 2.59 -2.66 -10.46
C LEU A 126 2.52 -2.30 -8.98
N SER A 127 1.48 -1.59 -8.55
CA SER A 127 1.25 -1.30 -7.13
C SER A 127 0.90 -2.55 -6.33
N SER A 128 0.09 -3.47 -6.89
CA SER A 128 -0.23 -4.74 -6.24
C SER A 128 1.03 -5.59 -5.99
N MET A 129 1.89 -5.71 -6.99
CA MET A 129 3.14 -6.47 -6.89
C MET A 129 4.17 -5.76 -6.00
N ALA A 130 4.26 -4.43 -6.07
CA ALA A 130 5.15 -3.64 -5.22
C ALA A 130 4.81 -3.81 -3.72
N ASN A 131 3.52 -3.88 -3.36
CA ASN A 131 3.10 -4.13 -1.99
C ASN A 131 3.59 -5.50 -1.49
N ILE A 132 3.39 -6.55 -2.29
CA ILE A 132 3.88 -7.91 -1.95
C ILE A 132 5.40 -7.93 -1.85
N ALA A 133 6.09 -7.27 -2.79
CA ALA A 133 7.55 -7.20 -2.80
C ALA A 133 8.10 -6.55 -1.53
N GLY A 134 7.50 -5.45 -1.06
CA GLY A 134 7.89 -4.78 0.17
C GLY A 134 7.71 -5.64 1.41
N TYR A 135 6.58 -6.33 1.52
CA TYR A 135 6.38 -7.32 2.57
C TYR A 135 7.41 -8.45 2.50
N ARG A 136 7.62 -9.02 1.30
CA ARG A 136 8.56 -10.13 1.12
C ARG A 136 10.00 -9.73 1.40
N ALA A 137 10.40 -8.51 1.06
CA ALA A 137 11.73 -8.00 1.39
C ALA A 137 12.03 -8.07 2.90
N VAL A 138 11.05 -7.73 3.74
CA VAL A 138 11.18 -7.85 5.20
C VAL A 138 11.30 -9.31 5.64
N VAL A 139 10.53 -10.22 5.04
CA VAL A 139 10.58 -11.66 5.35
C VAL A 139 11.96 -12.24 4.98
N GLU A 140 12.51 -11.87 3.82
CA GLU A 140 13.87 -12.29 3.40
C GLU A 140 14.93 -11.71 4.35
N ALA A 141 14.80 -10.43 4.70
CA ALA A 141 15.69 -9.82 5.68
C ALA A 141 15.63 -10.53 7.04
N ALA A 142 14.43 -10.86 7.53
CA ALA A 142 14.24 -11.54 8.79
C ALA A 142 14.83 -12.94 8.78
N HIS A 143 14.70 -13.67 7.66
CA HIS A 143 15.29 -14.99 7.49
C HIS A 143 16.82 -14.96 7.52
N ALA A 144 17.43 -13.97 6.84
CA ALA A 144 18.88 -13.85 6.72
C ALA A 144 19.54 -13.22 7.95
N PHE A 145 18.82 -12.40 8.73
CA PHE A 145 19.39 -11.59 9.81
C PHE A 145 19.93 -12.42 11.00
N GLY A 146 19.33 -13.57 11.28
CA GLY A 146 19.78 -14.47 12.35
C GLY A 146 19.66 -13.91 13.79
N ARG A 147 18.93 -12.79 13.97
CA ARG A 147 18.65 -12.15 15.27
C ARG A 147 17.16 -11.79 15.37
N PHE A 148 16.71 -11.40 16.57
CA PHE A 148 15.33 -10.97 16.77
C PHE A 148 15.05 -9.62 16.09
N PHE A 149 13.88 -9.50 15.48
CA PHE A 149 13.35 -8.20 15.06
C PHE A 149 12.77 -7.43 16.24
N THR A 150 12.03 -8.11 17.09
CA THR A 150 11.43 -7.51 18.29
C THR A 150 12.39 -7.49 19.46
N GLY A 151 12.21 -6.52 20.37
CA GLY A 151 12.89 -6.58 21.66
C GLY A 151 12.42 -7.78 22.48
N GLN A 152 13.35 -8.44 23.17
CA GLN A 152 13.09 -9.63 23.98
C GLN A 152 13.59 -9.45 25.40
N VAL A 153 12.86 -10.03 26.35
CA VAL A 153 13.32 -10.19 27.73
C VAL A 153 13.43 -11.70 28.00
N THR A 154 14.64 -12.16 28.21
CA THR A 154 14.95 -13.58 28.41
C THR A 154 15.51 -13.82 29.80
N ALA A 155 15.65 -15.09 30.20
CA ALA A 155 16.35 -15.44 31.44
C ALA A 155 17.82 -14.96 31.44
N ALA A 156 18.44 -14.81 30.26
CA ALA A 156 19.81 -14.34 30.09
C ALA A 156 19.93 -12.81 29.98
N GLY A 157 18.81 -12.07 30.03
CA GLY A 157 18.80 -10.62 29.96
C GLY A 157 17.92 -10.04 28.83
N LYS A 158 18.08 -8.76 28.57
CA LYS A 158 17.32 -8.00 27.57
C LYS A 158 18.06 -7.98 26.24
N VAL A 159 17.33 -8.20 25.15
CA VAL A 159 17.82 -8.04 23.77
C VAL A 159 17.06 -6.87 23.15
N PRO A 160 17.73 -5.83 22.64
CA PRO A 160 17.07 -4.71 21.99
C PRO A 160 16.45 -5.12 20.65
N PRO A 161 15.41 -4.41 20.19
CA PRO A 161 14.84 -4.64 18.87
C PRO A 161 15.82 -4.26 17.75
N ALA A 162 15.68 -4.90 16.59
CA ALA A 162 16.42 -4.55 15.39
C ALA A 162 16.03 -3.16 14.91
N LYS A 163 16.99 -2.44 14.31
CA LYS A 163 16.78 -1.16 13.65
C LYS A 163 16.75 -1.36 12.14
N VAL A 164 15.68 -0.96 11.51
CA VAL A 164 15.46 -1.10 10.05
C VAL A 164 15.39 0.27 9.41
N LEU A 165 16.18 0.51 8.38
CA LEU A 165 16.05 1.67 7.49
C LEU A 165 15.33 1.24 6.21
N VAL A 166 14.29 1.97 5.83
CA VAL A 166 13.62 1.84 4.54
C VAL A 166 13.92 3.09 3.70
N ALA A 167 14.68 2.92 2.63
CA ALA A 167 15.02 3.98 1.69
C ALA A 167 14.05 3.98 0.50
N GLY A 168 13.10 4.90 0.55
CA GLY A 168 11.94 5.03 -0.33
C GLY A 168 10.65 4.59 0.38
N ALA A 169 9.68 5.49 0.47
CA ALA A 169 8.37 5.26 1.10
C ALA A 169 7.23 5.26 0.06
N GLY A 170 7.47 4.66 -1.11
CA GLY A 170 6.41 4.30 -2.07
C GLY A 170 5.60 3.09 -1.59
N VAL A 171 4.79 2.50 -2.47
CA VAL A 171 3.94 1.35 -2.11
C VAL A 171 4.75 0.20 -1.48
N ALA A 172 5.90 -0.16 -2.07
CA ALA A 172 6.78 -1.19 -1.55
C ALA A 172 7.40 -0.80 -0.19
N GLY A 173 7.88 0.44 -0.07
CA GLY A 173 8.48 0.94 1.17
C GLY A 173 7.47 1.01 2.31
N LEU A 174 6.26 1.49 2.07
CA LEU A 174 5.19 1.51 3.08
C LEU A 174 4.80 0.10 3.53
N ALA A 175 4.74 -0.87 2.60
CA ALA A 175 4.50 -2.27 2.93
C ALA A 175 5.65 -2.85 3.79
N ALA A 176 6.91 -2.51 3.46
CA ALA A 176 8.06 -2.92 4.26
C ALA A 176 8.06 -2.29 5.66
N ILE A 177 7.72 -0.99 5.78
CA ILE A 177 7.59 -0.30 7.08
C ILE A 177 6.55 -1.00 7.95
N GLY A 178 5.36 -1.26 7.43
CA GLY A 178 4.30 -1.96 8.15
C GLY A 178 4.70 -3.37 8.57
N ALA A 179 5.33 -4.13 7.68
CA ALA A 179 5.77 -5.49 7.97
C ALA A 179 6.88 -5.53 9.03
N ALA A 180 7.91 -4.70 8.92
CA ALA A 180 9.01 -4.63 9.87
C ALA A 180 8.54 -4.16 11.25
N GLY A 181 7.65 -3.15 11.29
CA GLY A 181 7.00 -2.70 12.52
C GLY A 181 6.15 -3.78 13.18
N SER A 182 5.41 -4.58 12.39
CA SER A 182 4.62 -5.71 12.89
C SER A 182 5.49 -6.82 13.49
N LEU A 183 6.72 -7.00 13.00
CA LEU A 183 7.72 -7.88 13.59
C LEU A 183 8.41 -7.29 14.83
N GLY A 184 8.08 -6.05 15.22
CA GLY A 184 8.57 -5.39 16.42
C GLY A 184 9.91 -4.68 16.26
N ALA A 185 10.36 -4.40 15.06
CA ALA A 185 11.55 -3.60 14.79
C ALA A 185 11.30 -2.11 15.02
N ILE A 186 12.38 -1.36 15.29
CA ILE A 186 12.39 0.10 15.22
C ILE A 186 12.60 0.48 13.74
N VAL A 187 11.60 1.06 13.11
CA VAL A 187 11.62 1.35 11.69
C VAL A 187 11.84 2.83 11.46
N ARG A 188 12.84 3.16 10.66
CA ARG A 188 13.11 4.49 10.13
C ARG A 188 12.93 4.49 8.63
N ALA A 189 12.42 5.56 8.06
CA ALA A 189 12.24 5.66 6.62
C ALA A 189 12.56 7.07 6.11
N THR A 190 13.05 7.14 4.89
CA THR A 190 13.27 8.40 4.17
C THR A 190 12.73 8.31 2.75
N ASP A 191 12.23 9.42 2.23
CA ASP A 191 11.73 9.54 0.85
C ASP A 191 11.92 11.01 0.42
N PRO A 192 12.27 11.28 -0.84
CA PRO A 192 12.38 12.66 -1.31
C PRO A 192 11.05 13.44 -1.26
N ARG A 193 9.92 12.77 -1.22
CA ARG A 193 8.59 13.38 -1.19
C ARG A 193 8.13 13.62 0.26
N PRO A 194 8.05 14.87 0.72
CA PRO A 194 7.70 15.18 2.10
C PRO A 194 6.26 14.78 2.49
N GLU A 195 5.35 14.69 1.51
CA GLU A 195 3.95 14.31 1.73
C GLU A 195 3.78 12.87 2.22
N VAL A 196 4.76 11.99 2.06
CA VAL A 196 4.69 10.62 2.56
C VAL A 196 5.03 10.49 4.05
N ALA A 197 5.54 11.56 4.67
CA ALA A 197 5.94 11.56 6.08
C ALA A 197 4.81 11.12 7.03
N ASP A 198 3.58 11.58 6.78
CA ASP A 198 2.42 11.22 7.59
C ASP A 198 2.01 9.75 7.39
N GLN A 199 2.19 9.21 6.19
CA GLN A 199 1.96 7.79 5.91
C GLN A 199 2.97 6.91 6.65
N VAL A 200 4.25 7.29 6.66
CA VAL A 200 5.31 6.60 7.43
C VAL A 200 4.97 6.59 8.92
N ARG A 201 4.63 7.75 9.49
CA ARG A 201 4.26 7.87 10.92
C ARG A 201 3.00 7.08 11.26
N SER A 202 2.01 7.05 10.37
CA SER A 202 0.76 6.30 10.58
C SER A 202 1.00 4.78 10.66
N LEU A 203 2.06 4.29 10.03
CA LEU A 203 2.50 2.88 10.11
C LEU A 203 3.46 2.62 11.28
N GLY A 204 3.72 3.62 12.13
CA GLY A 204 4.60 3.50 13.29
C GLY A 204 6.09 3.68 12.97
N GLY A 205 6.43 4.13 11.76
CA GLY A 205 7.81 4.44 11.37
C GLY A 205 8.23 5.86 11.76
N GLU A 206 9.52 6.07 12.01
CA GLU A 206 10.15 7.37 12.15
C GLU A 206 10.53 7.89 10.76
N TYR A 207 10.01 9.06 10.37
CA TYR A 207 10.39 9.67 9.10
C TYR A 207 11.64 10.55 9.26
N LEU A 208 12.67 10.24 8.51
CA LEU A 208 13.92 10.98 8.45
C LEU A 208 13.86 11.95 7.27
N ALA A 209 13.68 13.23 7.56
CA ALA A 209 13.64 14.26 6.54
C ALA A 209 15.05 14.62 6.06
N VAL A 210 15.23 14.72 4.74
CA VAL A 210 16.40 15.38 4.15
C VAL A 210 16.05 16.84 3.96
N GLU A 211 16.63 17.72 4.76
CA GLU A 211 16.40 19.16 4.67
C GLU A 211 17.07 19.72 3.41
N ALA A 212 16.30 20.00 2.37
CA ALA A 212 16.77 20.66 1.14
C ALA A 212 15.76 21.73 0.71
N ALA A 213 16.28 22.81 0.10
CA ALA A 213 15.48 24.00 -0.23
C ALA A 213 14.50 23.78 -1.39
N ASP A 214 14.79 22.83 -2.30
CA ASP A 214 14.07 22.65 -3.56
C ASP A 214 13.66 21.18 -3.79
N VAL A 215 12.52 20.77 -3.24
CA VAL A 215 11.90 19.48 -3.57
C VAL A 215 10.70 19.71 -4.50
N GLU A 216 10.92 19.54 -5.81
CA GLU A 216 9.82 19.50 -6.78
C GLU A 216 9.24 18.09 -6.90
N VAL A 217 7.93 17.93 -6.72
CA VAL A 217 7.21 16.67 -6.89
C VAL A 217 6.84 16.50 -8.37
N SER A 218 7.10 15.32 -8.93
CA SER A 218 6.69 14.97 -10.29
C SER A 218 5.19 14.69 -10.35
N ALA A 219 4.53 15.15 -11.43
CA ALA A 219 3.12 14.87 -11.70
C ALA A 219 2.78 13.36 -11.84
N THR A 220 3.78 12.49 -11.94
CA THR A 220 3.64 11.03 -12.10
C THR A 220 3.72 10.26 -10.79
N GLY A 221 3.89 10.95 -9.64
CA GLY A 221 3.98 10.32 -8.30
C GLY A 221 5.31 9.59 -8.03
N TYR A 222 6.30 9.66 -8.94
CA TYR A 222 7.68 9.26 -8.68
C TYR A 222 8.52 10.46 -8.28
N ALA A 223 9.58 10.22 -7.49
CA ALA A 223 10.55 11.25 -7.21
C ALA A 223 11.19 11.74 -8.53
N LYS A 224 11.30 13.05 -8.70
CA LYS A 224 12.02 13.67 -9.80
C LYS A 224 13.52 13.55 -9.52
N GLU A 225 14.35 13.76 -10.52
CA GLU A 225 15.80 13.89 -10.33
C GLU A 225 16.06 15.03 -9.33
N MET A 226 16.71 14.69 -8.22
CA MET A 226 16.95 15.62 -7.11
C MET A 226 18.16 16.49 -7.39
N SER A 227 18.23 17.68 -6.75
CA SER A 227 19.39 18.54 -6.83
C SER A 227 20.62 17.89 -6.21
N ASP A 228 21.82 18.33 -6.63
CA ASP A 228 23.09 17.83 -6.07
C ASP A 228 23.16 18.08 -4.56
N ASP A 229 22.66 19.22 -4.06
CA ASP A 229 22.60 19.53 -2.62
C ASP A 229 21.70 18.53 -1.86
N TYR A 230 20.57 18.15 -2.44
CA TYR A 230 19.72 17.08 -1.86
C TYR A 230 20.46 15.75 -1.82
N ASN A 231 21.10 15.36 -2.92
CA ASN A 231 21.81 14.10 -3.04
C ASN A 231 22.97 14.01 -2.02
N ASP A 232 23.74 15.10 -1.83
CA ASP A 232 24.81 15.17 -0.84
C ASP A 232 24.30 15.04 0.60
N ARG A 233 23.19 15.69 0.93
CA ARG A 233 22.56 15.57 2.26
C ARG A 233 21.96 14.19 2.49
N ALA A 234 21.31 13.63 1.48
CA ALA A 234 20.79 12.27 1.53
C ALA A 234 21.93 11.24 1.72
N ALA A 235 23.05 11.39 1.02
CA ALA A 235 24.21 10.54 1.18
C ALA A 235 24.78 10.58 2.61
N ARG A 236 24.84 11.77 3.24
CA ARG A 236 25.24 11.88 4.65
C ARG A 236 24.27 11.17 5.58
N LEU A 237 22.95 11.35 5.37
CA LEU A 237 21.92 10.65 6.14
C LEU A 237 22.08 9.14 6.00
N TYR A 238 22.27 8.61 4.79
CA TYR A 238 22.49 7.17 4.58
C TYR A 238 23.77 6.69 5.25
N ALA A 239 24.86 7.45 5.18
CA ALA A 239 26.11 7.11 5.84
C ALA A 239 25.98 7.05 7.37
N ASP A 240 25.23 7.96 7.98
CA ASP A 240 24.99 7.96 9.42
C ASP A 240 24.07 6.79 9.81
N GLN A 241 23.02 6.54 9.03
CA GLN A 241 22.11 5.41 9.28
C GLN A 241 22.82 4.06 9.10
N ALA A 242 23.71 3.90 8.11
CA ALA A 242 24.45 2.66 7.88
C ALA A 242 25.26 2.20 9.12
N ARG A 243 25.78 3.15 9.92
CA ARG A 243 26.51 2.84 11.15
C ARG A 243 25.59 2.36 12.29
N GLU A 244 24.32 2.76 12.26
CA GLU A 244 23.38 2.51 13.36
C GLU A 244 22.44 1.34 13.15
N VAL A 245 21.95 1.17 11.91
CA VAL A 245 20.92 0.18 11.60
C VAL A 245 21.48 -1.22 11.46
N ASP A 246 20.60 -2.19 11.59
CA ASP A 246 20.92 -3.60 11.44
C ASP A 246 20.45 -4.11 10.07
N ILE A 247 19.41 -3.48 9.52
CA ILE A 247 18.79 -3.87 8.25
C ILE A 247 18.52 -2.63 7.41
N VAL A 248 18.78 -2.74 6.10
CA VAL A 248 18.44 -1.72 5.10
C VAL A 248 17.55 -2.35 4.02
N ILE A 249 16.45 -1.70 3.67
CA ILE A 249 15.60 -2.07 2.54
C ILE A 249 15.54 -0.88 1.60
N THR A 250 16.00 -1.04 0.36
CA THR A 250 16.00 0.01 -0.64
C THR A 250 14.94 -0.24 -1.69
N THR A 251 14.17 0.81 -2.04
CA THR A 251 13.05 0.71 -2.98
C THR A 251 13.06 1.80 -4.05
N ALA A 252 14.17 2.53 -4.21
CA ALA A 252 14.23 3.66 -5.13
C ALA A 252 14.34 3.16 -6.59
N LEU A 253 13.29 3.41 -7.35
CA LEU A 253 13.19 3.07 -8.77
C LEU A 253 12.72 4.29 -9.57
N ILE A 254 13.43 4.56 -10.67
CA ILE A 254 13.02 5.55 -11.66
C ILE A 254 12.62 4.78 -12.93
N PRO A 255 11.35 4.77 -13.33
CA PRO A 255 10.91 4.01 -14.49
C PRO A 255 11.68 4.35 -15.77
N GLY A 256 12.22 3.33 -16.45
CA GLY A 256 12.94 3.48 -17.70
C GLY A 256 14.37 3.99 -17.57
N ARG A 257 14.94 4.04 -16.37
CA ARG A 257 16.34 4.41 -16.09
C ARG A 257 16.99 3.41 -15.12
N PRO A 258 18.33 3.32 -15.11
CA PRO A 258 19.03 2.61 -14.04
C PRO A 258 18.65 3.14 -12.66
N ALA A 259 18.61 2.27 -11.67
CA ALA A 259 18.33 2.66 -10.29
C ALA A 259 19.45 3.57 -9.75
N PRO A 260 19.13 4.61 -8.97
CA PRO A 260 20.15 5.44 -8.35
C PRO A 260 20.89 4.66 -7.25
N THR A 261 22.20 4.84 -7.16
CA THR A 261 22.98 4.31 -6.03
C THR A 261 22.71 5.14 -4.79
N LEU A 262 22.15 4.52 -3.75
CA LEU A 262 21.86 5.16 -2.46
C LEU A 262 22.88 4.78 -1.39
N ILE A 263 23.32 3.53 -1.39
CA ILE A 263 24.25 2.95 -0.41
C ILE A 263 25.54 2.56 -1.14
N THR A 264 26.61 3.26 -0.82
CA THR A 264 27.93 2.99 -1.41
C THR A 264 28.65 1.83 -0.72
N ALA A 265 29.68 1.29 -1.33
CA ALA A 265 30.52 0.24 -0.75
C ALA A 265 31.15 0.69 0.59
N ASP A 266 31.56 1.96 0.69
CA ASP A 266 32.08 2.53 1.93
C ASP A 266 31.04 2.56 3.05
N MET A 267 29.78 2.89 2.74
CA MET A 267 28.68 2.80 3.72
C MET A 267 28.45 1.37 4.16
N VAL A 268 28.41 0.41 3.23
CA VAL A 268 28.29 -1.01 3.55
C VAL A 268 29.44 -1.49 4.46
N ALA A 269 30.66 -1.03 4.20
CA ALA A 269 31.80 -1.37 5.03
C ALA A 269 31.71 -0.83 6.47
N THR A 270 30.90 0.21 6.73
CA THR A 270 30.65 0.73 8.08
C THR A 270 29.57 -0.03 8.84
N MET A 271 28.77 -0.87 8.17
CA MET A 271 27.70 -1.62 8.81
C MET A 271 28.26 -2.73 9.70
N LYS A 272 27.49 -3.10 10.71
CA LYS A 272 27.85 -4.18 11.64
C LYS A 272 27.86 -5.52 10.92
N ALA A 273 28.79 -6.41 11.30
CA ALA A 273 28.78 -7.79 10.83
C ALA A 273 27.44 -8.49 11.18
N GLY A 274 26.88 -9.23 10.23
CA GLY A 274 25.56 -9.85 10.32
C GLY A 274 24.40 -8.90 10.03
N SER A 275 24.65 -7.67 9.58
CA SER A 275 23.63 -6.80 9.01
C SER A 275 23.14 -7.33 7.66
N VAL A 276 21.91 -6.97 7.29
CA VAL A 276 21.28 -7.41 6.04
C VAL A 276 20.80 -6.21 5.23
N ILE A 277 21.04 -6.24 3.94
CA ILE A 277 20.49 -5.29 2.98
C ILE A 277 19.62 -6.05 1.99
N VAL A 278 18.40 -5.57 1.74
CA VAL A 278 17.56 -6.07 0.65
C VAL A 278 17.42 -4.96 -0.39
N ASP A 279 18.02 -5.18 -1.54
CA ASP A 279 17.99 -4.24 -2.65
C ASP A 279 16.86 -4.61 -3.62
N MET A 280 15.73 -3.94 -3.49
CA MET A 280 14.56 -4.21 -4.34
C MET A 280 14.70 -3.65 -5.76
N ALA A 281 15.73 -2.85 -6.03
CA ALA A 281 16.04 -2.31 -7.35
C ALA A 281 17.06 -3.14 -8.12
N ALA A 282 17.46 -4.31 -7.62
CA ALA A 282 18.50 -5.16 -8.19
C ALA A 282 18.34 -5.45 -9.69
N ALA A 283 17.09 -5.67 -10.16
CA ALA A 283 16.79 -5.88 -11.58
C ALA A 283 17.14 -4.68 -12.48
N ASN A 284 17.25 -3.47 -11.89
CA ASN A 284 17.50 -2.21 -12.60
C ASN A 284 18.89 -1.61 -12.29
N GLY A 285 19.85 -2.44 -11.89
CA GLY A 285 21.19 -2.04 -11.55
C GLY A 285 21.47 -1.89 -10.05
N GLY A 286 20.43 -1.86 -9.22
CA GLY A 286 20.52 -1.82 -7.77
C GLY A 286 20.70 -0.41 -7.18
N ASN A 287 20.24 -0.27 -5.93
CA ASN A 287 20.46 0.93 -5.11
C ASN A 287 21.71 0.80 -4.22
N VAL A 288 22.34 -0.35 -4.18
CA VAL A 288 23.43 -0.68 -3.26
C VAL A 288 24.63 -1.17 -4.06
N GLU A 289 25.78 -0.56 -3.85
CA GLU A 289 27.03 -1.07 -4.44
C GLU A 289 27.36 -2.45 -3.89
N GLY A 290 27.68 -3.37 -4.81
CA GLY A 290 27.89 -4.78 -4.48
C GLY A 290 26.66 -5.66 -4.62
N THR A 291 25.50 -5.11 -4.97
CA THR A 291 24.32 -5.90 -5.34
C THR A 291 24.58 -6.69 -6.63
N VAL A 292 24.26 -7.98 -6.61
CA VAL A 292 24.23 -8.84 -7.80
C VAL A 292 22.80 -9.29 -8.03
N ALA A 293 22.26 -8.98 -9.22
CA ALA A 293 20.89 -9.30 -9.57
C ALA A 293 20.63 -10.83 -9.51
N GLY A 294 19.60 -11.22 -8.78
CA GLY A 294 19.20 -12.62 -8.58
C GLY A 294 19.96 -13.36 -7.48
N GLU A 295 20.99 -12.77 -6.88
CA GLU A 295 21.88 -13.44 -5.95
C GLU A 295 21.85 -12.88 -4.52
N VAL A 296 22.44 -13.64 -3.61
CA VAL A 296 22.76 -13.20 -2.24
C VAL A 296 24.27 -13.15 -2.11
N VAL A 297 24.80 -11.98 -1.77
CA VAL A 297 26.25 -11.74 -1.62
C VAL A 297 26.55 -11.44 -0.16
N VAL A 298 27.62 -12.01 0.38
CA VAL A 298 28.15 -11.68 1.71
C VAL A 298 29.46 -10.91 1.55
N THR A 299 29.50 -9.71 2.07
CA THR A 299 30.69 -8.84 1.99
C THR A 299 31.79 -9.26 2.94
N ALA A 300 33.00 -8.72 2.76
CA ALA A 300 34.18 -9.05 3.60
C ALA A 300 33.96 -8.72 5.09
N ASN A 301 33.16 -7.69 5.41
CA ASN A 301 32.79 -7.35 6.79
C ASN A 301 31.55 -8.11 7.31
N GLY A 302 31.05 -9.11 6.55
CA GLY A 302 29.95 -9.97 6.98
C GLY A 302 28.56 -9.36 6.85
N VAL A 303 28.35 -8.39 5.95
CA VAL A 303 27.04 -7.87 5.58
C VAL A 303 26.45 -8.71 4.45
N THR A 304 25.20 -9.15 4.61
CA THR A 304 24.48 -9.90 3.57
C THR A 304 23.68 -8.96 2.69
N ILE A 305 23.94 -8.95 1.38
CA ILE A 305 23.18 -8.17 0.38
C ILE A 305 22.31 -9.14 -0.42
N ILE A 306 21.00 -8.94 -0.38
CA ILE A 306 20.01 -9.74 -1.09
C ILE A 306 19.54 -8.95 -2.31
N GLY A 307 19.87 -9.43 -3.51
CA GLY A 307 19.55 -8.84 -4.80
C GLY A 307 18.46 -9.57 -5.57
N TYR A 308 17.48 -10.18 -4.91
CA TYR A 308 16.41 -10.92 -5.61
C TYR A 308 15.61 -10.02 -6.54
N THR A 309 15.44 -10.45 -7.79
CA THR A 309 14.76 -9.67 -8.83
C THR A 309 13.26 -9.90 -8.89
N ASP A 310 12.77 -11.00 -8.31
CA ASP A 310 11.35 -11.34 -8.28
C ASP A 310 10.87 -11.67 -6.86
N LEU A 311 10.79 -10.64 -6.03
CA LEU A 311 10.23 -10.76 -4.68
C LEU A 311 8.73 -11.12 -4.67
N PRO A 312 7.87 -10.61 -5.59
CA PRO A 312 6.46 -11.02 -5.63
C PRO A 312 6.26 -12.50 -5.96
N GLY A 313 7.05 -13.08 -6.87
CA GLY A 313 6.99 -14.48 -7.23
C GLY A 313 7.38 -15.43 -6.09
N ARG A 314 8.06 -14.91 -5.05
CA ARG A 314 8.35 -15.64 -3.81
C ARG A 314 7.17 -15.74 -2.83
N LEU A 315 6.03 -15.14 -3.18
CA LEU A 315 4.70 -15.32 -2.55
C LEU A 315 3.67 -15.65 -3.64
N PRO A 316 3.87 -16.76 -4.38
CA PRO A 316 3.16 -17.00 -5.64
C PRO A 316 1.65 -17.08 -5.49
N ALA A 317 1.13 -17.72 -4.44
CA ALA A 317 -0.30 -17.81 -4.19
C ALA A 317 -0.94 -16.44 -3.98
N GLN A 318 -0.34 -15.59 -3.15
CA GLN A 318 -0.87 -14.27 -2.85
C GLN A 318 -0.72 -13.33 -4.06
N ALA A 319 0.42 -13.39 -4.75
CA ALA A 319 0.68 -12.59 -5.94
C ALA A 319 -0.29 -12.95 -7.08
N SER A 320 -0.53 -14.24 -7.32
CA SER A 320 -1.51 -14.72 -8.31
C SER A 320 -2.92 -14.26 -7.97
N GLN A 321 -3.31 -14.31 -6.68
CA GLN A 321 -4.63 -13.85 -6.25
C GLN A 321 -4.83 -12.35 -6.52
N LEU A 322 -3.85 -11.50 -6.22
CA LEU A 322 -3.95 -10.07 -6.45
C LEU A 322 -3.87 -9.73 -7.94
N TYR A 323 -2.97 -10.37 -8.68
CA TYR A 323 -2.87 -10.20 -10.12
C TYR A 323 -4.15 -10.62 -10.83
N GLY A 324 -4.67 -11.80 -10.51
CA GLY A 324 -5.95 -12.28 -11.04
C GLY A 324 -7.13 -11.38 -10.68
N THR A 325 -7.11 -10.75 -9.49
CA THR A 325 -8.13 -9.74 -9.12
C THR A 325 -8.00 -8.47 -9.98
N ASN A 326 -6.78 -8.01 -10.28
CA ASN A 326 -6.58 -6.90 -11.22
C ASN A 326 -7.12 -7.24 -12.60
N LEU A 327 -6.88 -8.46 -13.11
CA LEU A 327 -7.45 -8.95 -14.38
C LEU A 327 -8.98 -9.02 -14.35
N VAL A 328 -9.57 -9.54 -13.28
CA VAL A 328 -11.05 -9.54 -13.12
C VAL A 328 -11.60 -8.11 -13.14
N ASN A 329 -10.92 -7.14 -12.53
CA ASN A 329 -11.36 -5.75 -12.59
C ASN A 329 -11.23 -5.16 -13.99
N LEU A 330 -10.19 -5.53 -14.74
CA LEU A 330 -10.10 -5.19 -16.17
C LEU A 330 -11.26 -5.81 -16.95
N MET A 331 -11.54 -7.09 -16.75
CA MET A 331 -12.65 -7.75 -17.46
C MET A 331 -14.01 -7.14 -17.12
N LYS A 332 -14.23 -6.65 -15.89
CA LYS A 332 -15.43 -5.86 -15.56
C LYS A 332 -15.55 -4.56 -16.35
N LEU A 333 -14.41 -3.91 -16.64
CA LEU A 333 -14.37 -2.70 -17.47
C LEU A 333 -14.66 -3.03 -18.93
N LEU A 334 -14.12 -4.16 -19.43
CA LEU A 334 -14.26 -4.62 -20.82
C LEU A 334 -15.57 -5.37 -21.09
N THR A 335 -16.39 -5.66 -20.07
CA THR A 335 -17.64 -6.43 -20.18
C THR A 335 -18.77 -5.70 -19.45
N PRO A 336 -19.20 -4.53 -19.93
CA PRO A 336 -20.19 -3.69 -19.23
C PRO A 336 -21.53 -4.42 -19.02
N ASP A 337 -21.95 -5.26 -19.96
CA ASP A 337 -23.22 -5.98 -19.93
C ASP A 337 -23.13 -7.33 -19.19
N LYS A 338 -21.96 -7.78 -18.79
CA LYS A 338 -21.69 -9.06 -18.11
C LYS A 338 -22.18 -10.27 -18.89
N ASP A 339 -22.11 -10.20 -20.20
CA ASP A 339 -22.59 -11.20 -21.16
C ASP A 339 -21.48 -12.10 -21.72
N GLY A 340 -20.26 -11.98 -21.20
CA GLY A 340 -19.10 -12.71 -21.66
C GLY A 340 -18.55 -12.19 -22.99
N GLN A 341 -18.92 -10.99 -23.43
CA GLN A 341 -18.38 -10.35 -24.63
C GLN A 341 -17.40 -9.25 -24.25
N LEU A 342 -16.19 -9.31 -24.81
CA LEU A 342 -15.20 -8.28 -24.64
C LEU A 342 -15.50 -7.10 -25.57
N VAL A 343 -15.66 -5.92 -24.99
CA VAL A 343 -15.85 -4.66 -25.74
C VAL A 343 -14.66 -3.75 -25.45
N LEU A 344 -13.91 -3.39 -26.48
CA LEU A 344 -12.75 -2.50 -26.39
C LEU A 344 -13.15 -1.10 -26.87
N ASP A 345 -13.24 -0.16 -25.91
CA ASP A 345 -13.55 1.24 -26.17
C ASP A 345 -12.26 2.08 -26.21
N PHE A 346 -11.92 2.63 -27.38
CA PHE A 346 -10.74 3.47 -27.56
C PHE A 346 -10.95 4.94 -27.14
N ASP A 347 -12.18 5.36 -26.87
CA ASP A 347 -12.46 6.66 -26.28
C ASP A 347 -12.22 6.63 -24.76
N ASP A 348 -12.22 5.43 -24.16
CA ASP A 348 -11.80 5.23 -22.78
C ASP A 348 -10.27 5.30 -22.64
N VAL A 349 -9.79 6.31 -21.92
CA VAL A 349 -8.36 6.57 -21.73
C VAL A 349 -7.60 5.41 -21.08
N VAL A 350 -8.27 4.60 -20.23
CA VAL A 350 -7.65 3.44 -19.56
C VAL A 350 -7.44 2.33 -20.59
N GLN A 351 -8.49 1.96 -21.30
CA GLN A 351 -8.44 0.91 -22.31
C GLN A 351 -7.47 1.29 -23.44
N ARG A 352 -7.50 2.55 -23.89
CA ARG A 352 -6.56 3.05 -24.92
C ARG A 352 -5.12 3.00 -24.46
N SER A 353 -4.84 3.34 -23.19
CA SER A 353 -3.48 3.33 -22.64
C SER A 353 -2.90 1.92 -22.50
N MET A 354 -3.73 0.95 -22.18
CA MET A 354 -3.33 -0.45 -21.99
C MET A 354 -3.17 -1.20 -23.30
N THR A 355 -3.88 -0.80 -24.38
CA THR A 355 -3.84 -1.49 -25.64
C THR A 355 -2.57 -1.11 -26.40
N VAL A 356 -1.68 -2.07 -26.58
CA VAL A 356 -0.39 -1.89 -27.27
C VAL A 356 -0.45 -2.31 -28.72
N VAL A 357 -1.32 -3.29 -29.03
CA VAL A 357 -1.64 -3.73 -30.40
C VAL A 357 -3.15 -3.96 -30.50
N ARG A 358 -3.78 -3.55 -31.59
CA ARG A 358 -5.18 -3.81 -31.89
C ARG A 358 -5.30 -4.42 -33.29
N ASP A 359 -5.81 -5.64 -33.36
CA ASP A 359 -6.05 -6.36 -34.64
C ASP A 359 -4.82 -6.35 -35.56
N GLY A 360 -3.61 -6.49 -35.00
CA GLY A 360 -2.35 -6.43 -35.73
C GLY A 360 -1.83 -5.01 -35.99
N GLU A 361 -2.53 -3.97 -35.60
CA GLU A 361 -2.07 -2.60 -35.74
C GLU A 361 -1.35 -2.13 -34.45
N LEU A 362 -0.17 -1.54 -34.61
CA LEU A 362 0.58 -0.96 -33.49
C LEU A 362 -0.12 0.30 -32.96
N THR A 363 -0.53 0.28 -31.71
CA THR A 363 -1.23 1.39 -31.05
C THR A 363 -0.41 2.04 -29.93
N TRP A 364 0.79 1.54 -29.69
CA TRP A 364 1.73 2.08 -28.69
C TRP A 364 2.73 3.08 -29.34
N PRO A 365 3.11 4.20 -28.71
CA PRO A 365 2.62 4.67 -27.40
C PRO A 365 1.20 5.28 -27.48
N PRO A 366 0.44 5.26 -26.36
CA PRO A 366 -0.85 5.92 -26.30
C PRO A 366 -0.70 7.44 -26.36
N PRO A 367 -1.74 8.18 -26.78
CA PRO A 367 -1.77 9.63 -26.65
C PRO A 367 -1.48 10.06 -25.19
N PRO A 368 -0.80 11.19 -24.97
CA PRO A 368 -0.56 11.68 -23.63
C PRO A 368 -1.88 11.82 -22.89
N VAL A 369 -2.01 11.14 -21.77
CA VAL A 369 -3.14 11.34 -20.86
C VAL A 369 -2.93 12.70 -20.25
N SER A 370 -3.74 13.70 -20.61
CA SER A 370 -3.87 14.91 -19.81
C SER A 370 -4.49 14.45 -18.50
N VAL A 371 -3.65 14.19 -17.50
CA VAL A 371 -4.11 14.04 -16.13
C VAL A 371 -4.74 15.40 -15.82
N SER A 372 -6.08 15.48 -15.93
CA SER A 372 -6.79 16.55 -15.24
C SER A 372 -6.33 16.39 -13.80
N ALA A 373 -5.45 17.29 -13.35
CA ALA A 373 -5.09 17.36 -11.96
C ALA A 373 -6.39 17.17 -11.21
N ALA A 374 -6.45 16.18 -10.32
CA ALA A 374 -7.59 16.02 -9.41
C ALA A 374 -7.97 17.43 -9.02
N PRO A 375 -9.25 17.89 -9.15
CA PRO A 375 -9.59 19.30 -9.04
C PRO A 375 -8.80 19.80 -7.87
N ALA A 376 -7.74 20.52 -8.16
CA ALA A 376 -6.90 21.14 -7.15
C ALA A 376 -7.93 21.85 -6.33
N ALA A 377 -8.08 21.43 -5.08
CA ALA A 377 -9.00 22.09 -4.15
C ALA A 377 -8.83 23.55 -4.49
N VAL A 378 -9.85 24.16 -5.11
CA VAL A 378 -9.81 25.42 -5.85
C VAL A 378 -8.81 26.29 -5.15
N ALA A 379 -7.61 26.40 -5.71
CA ALA A 379 -6.59 27.26 -5.13
C ALA A 379 -7.32 28.60 -5.06
N PRO A 380 -7.54 29.15 -3.88
CA PRO A 380 -8.18 30.44 -3.78
C PRO A 380 -7.39 31.30 -4.76
N GLN A 381 -8.08 31.90 -5.76
CA GLN A 381 -7.46 32.87 -6.65
C GLN A 381 -6.57 33.76 -5.77
N PRO A 382 -5.38 34.15 -6.20
CA PRO A 382 -4.58 35.09 -5.43
C PRO A 382 -5.43 36.36 -5.26
N VAL A 383 -6.23 36.38 -4.22
CA VAL A 383 -6.68 37.61 -3.64
C VAL A 383 -5.36 38.20 -3.18
N GLU A 384 -5.00 39.39 -3.72
CA GLU A 384 -3.88 40.17 -3.19
C GLU A 384 -3.94 40.08 -1.68
N ALA A 385 -3.03 39.29 -1.13
CA ALA A 385 -2.99 39.05 0.30
C ALA A 385 -2.56 40.34 0.94
N THR A 386 -3.52 41.12 1.38
CA THR A 386 -3.24 42.02 2.49
C THR A 386 -2.57 41.16 3.57
N PRO A 387 -1.37 41.52 4.04
CA PRO A 387 -0.63 40.72 4.99
C PRO A 387 -1.50 40.49 6.22
N LYS A 388 -2.05 39.29 6.36
CA LYS A 388 -2.71 38.89 7.61
C LYS A 388 -1.62 38.95 8.69
N PRO A 389 -1.88 39.63 9.80
CA PRO A 389 -0.91 39.65 10.88
C PRO A 389 -0.58 38.21 11.26
N VAL A 390 0.68 37.85 11.19
CA VAL A 390 1.21 36.56 11.65
C VAL A 390 0.84 36.46 13.12
N ARG A 391 -0.23 35.74 13.45
CA ARG A 391 -0.55 35.41 14.84
C ARG A 391 0.57 34.48 15.29
N ARG A 392 1.47 35.01 16.09
CA ARG A 392 2.47 34.18 16.79
C ARG A 392 1.70 33.03 17.46
N PRO A 393 2.12 31.77 17.27
CA PRO A 393 1.48 30.65 17.96
C PRO A 393 1.54 30.98 19.45
N LEU A 394 0.40 31.00 20.11
CA LEU A 394 0.32 31.19 21.55
C LEU A 394 1.16 30.07 22.17
N ASN A 395 2.04 30.44 23.10
CA ASN A 395 2.87 29.47 23.80
C ASN A 395 1.95 28.41 24.42
N PRO A 396 2.09 27.12 24.06
CA PRO A 396 1.17 26.06 24.53
C PRO A 396 1.12 25.97 26.05
N LEU A 397 2.22 26.30 26.73
CA LEU A 397 2.26 26.38 28.21
C LEU A 397 1.36 27.51 28.74
N LEU A 398 1.29 28.64 28.03
CA LEU A 398 0.44 29.76 28.44
C LEU A 398 -1.04 29.44 28.24
N VAL A 399 -1.39 28.77 27.14
CA VAL A 399 -2.76 28.31 26.86
C VAL A 399 -3.19 27.27 27.91
N THR A 400 -2.34 26.32 28.22
CA THR A 400 -2.61 25.28 29.23
C THR A 400 -2.73 25.92 30.63
N GLY A 401 -1.85 26.87 30.97
CA GLY A 401 -1.90 27.58 32.21
C GLY A 401 -3.17 28.41 32.41
N VAL A 402 -3.59 29.13 31.35
CA VAL A 402 -4.86 29.92 31.35
C VAL A 402 -6.07 28.98 31.48
N ALA A 403 -6.10 27.87 30.77
CA ALA A 403 -7.18 26.89 30.85
C ALA A 403 -7.26 26.25 32.27
N ALA A 404 -6.14 25.90 32.84
CA ALA A 404 -6.07 25.37 34.23
C ALA A 404 -6.54 26.41 35.26
N ALA A 405 -6.11 27.66 35.13
CA ALA A 405 -6.54 28.74 36.01
C ALA A 405 -8.05 29.03 35.90
N ALA A 406 -8.57 29.04 34.66
CA ALA A 406 -10.00 29.22 34.42
C ALA A 406 -10.84 28.07 35.05
N LEU A 407 -10.40 26.84 34.90
CA LEU A 407 -11.04 25.66 35.47
C LEU A 407 -10.99 25.72 37.02
N PHE A 408 -9.85 26.12 37.58
CA PHE A 408 -9.71 26.30 39.04
C PHE A 408 -10.66 27.36 39.59
N LEU A 409 -10.73 28.52 38.93
CA LEU A 409 -11.63 29.62 39.29
C LEU A 409 -13.10 29.20 39.20
N LEU A 410 -13.46 28.49 38.12
CA LEU A 410 -14.81 27.95 37.93
C LEU A 410 -15.18 26.99 39.09
N THR A 411 -14.27 26.09 39.42
CA THR A 411 -14.48 25.12 40.51
C THR A 411 -14.55 25.81 41.86
N ALA A 412 -13.73 26.84 42.12
CA ALA A 412 -13.73 27.59 43.34
C ALA A 412 -15.02 28.42 43.55
N ALA A 413 -15.54 29.00 42.47
CA ALA A 413 -16.77 29.80 42.48
C ALA A 413 -18.05 28.96 42.46
N ALA A 414 -17.96 27.66 42.19
CA ALA A 414 -19.11 26.77 42.07
C ALA A 414 -19.79 26.51 43.43
N PRO A 415 -21.14 26.35 43.49
CA PRO A 415 -21.86 25.90 44.67
C PRO A 415 -21.29 24.58 45.23
N ALA A 416 -21.34 24.37 46.52
CA ALA A 416 -20.75 23.19 47.19
C ALA A 416 -21.22 21.85 46.58
N ALA A 417 -22.48 21.75 46.20
CA ALA A 417 -23.05 20.56 45.54
C ALA A 417 -22.45 20.26 44.17
N LEU A 418 -22.02 21.28 43.42
CA LEU A 418 -21.48 21.14 42.05
C LEU A 418 -19.97 20.98 42.08
N ARG A 419 -19.28 21.44 43.11
CA ARG A 419 -17.81 21.48 43.20
C ARG A 419 -17.18 20.11 43.08
N GLY A 420 -17.75 19.08 43.74
CA GLY A 420 -17.30 17.71 43.63
C GLY A 420 -17.40 17.13 42.23
N HIS A 421 -18.53 17.38 41.54
CA HIS A 421 -18.75 16.91 40.16
C HIS A 421 -17.81 17.58 39.17
N LEU A 422 -17.55 18.88 39.30
CA LEU A 422 -16.60 19.60 38.43
C LEU A 422 -15.17 19.12 38.64
N THR A 423 -14.77 18.82 39.90
CA THR A 423 -13.44 18.29 40.16
C THR A 423 -13.24 16.91 39.54
N VAL A 424 -14.21 16.00 39.69
CA VAL A 424 -14.16 14.67 39.07
C VAL A 424 -14.13 14.77 37.54
N PHE A 425 -14.94 15.65 36.97
CA PHE A 425 -14.97 15.89 35.51
C PHE A 425 -13.62 16.40 35.01
N ALA A 426 -13.01 17.37 35.65
CA ALA A 426 -11.71 17.90 35.30
C ALA A 426 -10.61 16.82 35.37
N LEU A 427 -10.62 16.03 36.43
CA LEU A 427 -9.67 14.93 36.60
C LEU A 427 -9.85 13.85 35.56
N ALA A 428 -11.09 13.51 35.20
CA ALA A 428 -11.41 12.55 34.18
C ALA A 428 -10.92 12.99 32.77
N ILE A 429 -11.04 14.30 32.43
CA ILE A 429 -10.51 14.84 31.17
C ILE A 429 -8.98 14.69 31.14
N VAL A 430 -8.28 15.08 32.18
CA VAL A 430 -6.81 15.03 32.26
C VAL A 430 -6.33 13.59 32.15
N ILE A 431 -6.90 12.68 32.94
CA ILE A 431 -6.52 11.25 32.87
C ILE A 431 -6.86 10.65 31.53
N GLY A 432 -8.05 10.93 31.00
CA GLY A 432 -8.49 10.44 29.69
C GLY A 432 -7.54 10.87 28.57
N TYR A 433 -7.14 12.13 28.55
CA TYR A 433 -6.18 12.66 27.56
C TYR A 433 -4.83 11.92 27.63
N TYR A 434 -4.27 11.75 28.83
CA TYR A 434 -3.01 11.03 29.00
C TYR A 434 -3.12 9.56 28.65
N VAL A 435 -4.18 8.89 29.06
CA VAL A 435 -4.39 7.46 28.79
C VAL A 435 -4.54 7.22 27.29
N ILE A 436 -5.38 8.00 26.60
CA ILE A 436 -5.63 7.83 25.16
C ILE A 436 -4.38 8.12 24.35
N GLY A 437 -3.60 9.15 24.72
CA GLY A 437 -2.37 9.51 24.03
C GLY A 437 -1.25 8.45 24.11
N HIS A 438 -1.33 7.52 25.05
CA HIS A 438 -0.32 6.46 25.24
C HIS A 438 -0.83 5.07 24.83
N VAL A 439 -2.03 4.97 24.26
CA VAL A 439 -2.56 3.70 23.76
C VAL A 439 -1.98 3.39 22.37
N HIS A 440 -1.47 2.18 22.18
CA HIS A 440 -0.99 1.69 20.88
C HIS A 440 -2.10 1.79 19.82
N HIS A 441 -1.77 2.23 18.60
CA HIS A 441 -2.73 2.40 17.49
C HIS A 441 -3.57 1.15 17.21
N ALA A 442 -3.01 -0.04 17.39
CA ALA A 442 -3.74 -1.32 17.24
C ALA A 442 -4.93 -1.47 18.22
N LEU A 443 -4.90 -0.77 19.35
CA LEU A 443 -5.96 -0.81 20.37
C LEU A 443 -6.96 0.34 20.24
N HIS A 444 -6.70 1.34 19.38
CA HIS A 444 -7.64 2.46 19.20
C HIS A 444 -9.02 2.00 18.75
N THR A 445 -9.09 1.01 17.86
CA THR A 445 -10.35 0.48 17.33
C THR A 445 -11.19 -0.25 18.39
N PRO A 446 -10.66 -1.22 19.17
CA PRO A 446 -11.38 -1.80 20.29
C PRO A 446 -11.78 -0.76 21.33
N LEU A 447 -10.90 0.23 21.59
CA LEU A 447 -11.16 1.30 22.54
C LEU A 447 -12.32 2.19 22.09
N MET A 448 -12.39 2.55 20.79
CA MET A 448 -13.53 3.29 20.24
C MET A 448 -14.86 2.55 20.42
N SER A 449 -14.85 1.22 20.25
CA SER A 449 -16.04 0.40 20.48
C SER A 449 -16.50 0.43 21.94
N VAL A 450 -15.56 0.32 22.88
CA VAL A 450 -15.85 0.38 24.32
C VAL A 450 -16.32 1.78 24.73
N THR A 451 -15.68 2.85 24.23
CA THR A 451 -16.12 4.23 24.54
C THR A 451 -17.49 4.55 23.98
N ASN A 452 -17.88 3.99 22.82
CA ASN A 452 -19.24 4.11 22.31
C ASN A 452 -20.26 3.38 23.19
N ALA A 453 -19.91 2.22 23.75
CA ALA A 453 -20.78 1.52 24.69
C ALA A 453 -21.01 2.31 26.00
N ILE A 454 -20.00 3.07 26.45
CA ILE A 454 -20.13 3.96 27.65
C ILE A 454 -21.19 5.05 27.40
N SER A 455 -21.43 5.47 26.16
CA SER A 455 -22.53 6.40 25.81
C SER A 455 -23.90 5.86 26.21
N GLY A 456 -24.06 4.55 26.44
CA GLY A 456 -25.26 3.95 27.00
C GLY A 456 -25.60 4.47 28.39
N ILE A 457 -24.60 4.87 29.21
CA ILE A 457 -24.81 5.49 30.51
C ILE A 457 -25.55 6.82 30.38
N ILE A 458 -25.24 7.59 29.32
CA ILE A 458 -25.91 8.86 29.00
C ILE A 458 -27.39 8.62 28.74
N VAL A 459 -27.70 7.55 27.98
CA VAL A 459 -29.11 7.17 27.67
C VAL A 459 -29.85 6.88 28.97
N VAL A 460 -29.26 6.08 29.89
CA VAL A 460 -29.87 5.77 31.17
C VAL A 460 -30.06 7.04 32.03
N GLY A 461 -29.04 7.88 32.11
CA GLY A 461 -29.11 9.15 32.86
C GLY A 461 -30.18 10.09 32.30
N ALA A 462 -30.31 10.21 31.00
CA ALA A 462 -31.31 11.04 30.34
C ALA A 462 -32.74 10.46 30.53
N LEU A 463 -32.89 9.13 30.45
CA LEU A 463 -34.17 8.45 30.77
C LEU A 463 -34.66 8.72 32.16
N LEU A 464 -33.78 8.72 33.16
CA LEU A 464 -34.12 9.03 34.55
C LEU A 464 -34.57 10.48 34.77
N GLN A 465 -34.22 11.40 33.87
CA GLN A 465 -34.67 12.79 33.92
C GLN A 465 -36.04 13.01 33.24
N LEU A 466 -36.53 12.04 32.45
CA LEU A 466 -37.86 12.11 31.85
C LEU A 466 -38.93 12.04 32.92
N GLY A 467 -39.77 13.06 32.99
CA GLY A 467 -40.88 13.12 33.98
C GLY A 467 -40.53 13.77 35.32
N HIS A 468 -39.28 14.12 35.61
CA HIS A 468 -38.86 14.78 36.86
C HIS A 468 -38.52 16.26 36.69
N GLY A 469 -38.65 16.84 35.47
CA GLY A 469 -38.33 18.23 35.18
C GLY A 469 -39.37 18.95 34.33
N GLY A 470 -39.26 20.30 34.24
CA GLY A 470 -40.08 21.09 33.32
C GLY A 470 -39.82 20.74 31.84
N GLY A 471 -40.63 21.26 30.91
CA GLY A 471 -40.56 20.94 29.50
C GLY A 471 -39.20 21.12 28.84
N LEU A 472 -38.36 22.04 29.33
CA LEU A 472 -36.99 22.23 28.86
C LEU A 472 -36.09 21.01 29.21
N VAL A 473 -36.19 20.50 30.41
CA VAL A 473 -35.41 19.33 30.89
C VAL A 473 -35.82 18.08 30.08
N THR A 474 -37.12 17.89 29.87
CA THR A 474 -37.65 16.79 29.05
C THR A 474 -37.15 16.88 27.62
N GLY A 475 -37.20 18.07 27.01
CA GLY A 475 -36.71 18.30 25.63
C GLY A 475 -35.22 18.01 25.50
N LEU A 476 -34.38 18.48 26.43
CA LEU A 476 -32.94 18.21 26.44
C LEU A 476 -32.66 16.72 26.63
N SER A 477 -33.41 16.04 27.52
CA SER A 477 -33.25 14.61 27.74
C SER A 477 -33.58 13.77 26.49
N VAL A 478 -34.61 14.12 25.74
CA VAL A 478 -34.96 13.45 24.48
C VAL A 478 -33.85 13.63 23.46
N VAL A 479 -33.29 14.83 23.29
CA VAL A 479 -32.17 15.09 22.38
C VAL A 479 -30.92 14.32 22.82
N ALA A 480 -30.61 14.26 24.11
CA ALA A 480 -29.49 13.52 24.64
C ALA A 480 -29.62 12.01 24.39
N ILE A 481 -30.82 11.44 24.58
CA ILE A 481 -31.12 10.03 24.29
C ILE A 481 -30.89 9.76 22.79
N LEU A 482 -31.41 10.62 21.90
CA LEU A 482 -31.28 10.45 20.47
C LEU A 482 -29.79 10.45 20.05
N LEU A 483 -29.03 11.46 20.46
CA LEU A 483 -27.62 11.60 20.09
C LEU A 483 -26.77 10.45 20.66
N ALA A 484 -26.97 10.08 21.93
CA ALA A 484 -26.26 8.97 22.53
C ALA A 484 -26.61 7.63 21.87
N SER A 485 -27.87 7.42 21.49
CA SER A 485 -28.29 6.20 20.78
C SER A 485 -27.66 6.10 19.41
N ILE A 486 -27.60 7.21 18.63
CA ILE A 486 -26.88 7.24 17.34
C ILE A 486 -25.41 6.85 17.54
N ASN A 487 -24.75 7.36 18.57
CA ASN A 487 -23.35 7.04 18.85
C ASN A 487 -23.15 5.56 19.23
N VAL A 488 -24.00 4.99 20.06
CA VAL A 488 -23.95 3.58 20.47
C VAL A 488 -24.16 2.66 19.25
N PHE A 489 -25.28 2.82 18.53
CA PHE A 489 -25.58 1.95 17.39
C PHE A 489 -24.64 2.18 16.21
N GLY A 490 -24.24 3.41 15.92
CA GLY A 490 -23.27 3.74 14.90
C GLY A 490 -21.90 3.14 15.19
N GLY A 491 -21.43 3.23 16.43
CA GLY A 491 -20.17 2.63 16.89
C GLY A 491 -20.16 1.12 16.71
N PHE A 492 -21.22 0.42 17.12
CA PHE A 492 -21.34 -1.03 16.92
C PHE A 492 -21.43 -1.41 15.44
N ALA A 493 -22.14 -0.63 14.62
CA ALA A 493 -22.23 -0.88 13.17
C ALA A 493 -20.86 -0.77 12.49
N VAL A 494 -20.09 0.26 12.81
CA VAL A 494 -18.72 0.45 12.30
C VAL A 494 -17.81 -0.69 12.76
N THR A 495 -17.85 -1.05 14.05
CA THR A 495 -17.05 -2.15 14.59
C THR A 495 -17.40 -3.48 13.94
N ARG A 496 -18.69 -3.79 13.74
CA ARG A 496 -19.15 -5.00 13.05
C ARG A 496 -18.66 -5.03 11.61
N ARG A 497 -18.74 -3.91 10.87
CA ARG A 497 -18.24 -3.82 9.50
C ARG A 497 -16.74 -4.05 9.42
N MET A 498 -15.99 -3.54 10.39
CA MET A 498 -14.54 -3.69 10.45
C MET A 498 -14.14 -5.11 10.84
N LEU A 499 -14.78 -5.71 11.84
CA LEU A 499 -14.57 -7.12 12.21
C LEU A 499 -14.91 -8.07 11.04
N ALA A 500 -15.95 -7.75 10.25
CA ALA A 500 -16.29 -8.52 9.06
C ALA A 500 -15.20 -8.46 7.96
N MET A 501 -14.32 -7.44 7.96
CA MET A 501 -13.16 -7.40 7.06
C MET A 501 -12.03 -8.33 7.51
N PHE A 502 -12.00 -8.72 8.78
CA PHE A 502 -11.00 -9.61 9.37
C PHE A 502 -11.53 -11.04 9.63
N SER A 503 -12.85 -11.22 9.69
CA SER A 503 -13.45 -12.54 9.77
C SER A 503 -13.68 -13.08 8.36
N ARG A 504 -12.85 -14.03 7.95
CA ARG A 504 -13.18 -14.91 6.82
C ARG A 504 -14.24 -15.91 7.29
N SER A 505 -15.44 -15.81 6.72
CA SER A 505 -16.33 -16.96 6.56
C SER A 505 -15.97 -17.67 5.29
#